data_127cc07299d03ddf7933b90a5eabef7d
#
_entry.id   127cc07299d03ddf7933b90a5eabef7d
#
_cell.length_a   1.000
_cell.length_b   1.000
_cell.length_c   1.000
_cell.angle_alpha   90.00
_cell.angle_beta   90.00
_cell.angle_gamma   90.00
#
_symmetry.space_group_name_H-M   'P 1'
#
loop_
_entity.id
_entity.type
_entity.pdbx_description
1 polymer ?
#
loop_
_entity_poly.entity_id
_entity_poly.type
_entity_poly.pdbx_seq_one_letter_code
_entity_poly.pdbx_strand_id
1 'polypeptide(L)'
;MTEQETYLPRHLIPELEEAIASARVVNLIGPRQVGKTTLVRDLFGHGRFFTLDNAAILAAINADPEGQLTSLMAGLGDAPLIIDEAQRSSQLALAIKRIVDADRRKGQFVLTGSSNVFTTADVADSLAGRMRTLKLWPLSVAEIKRAPVSRLIDWAIKADPNLGEMADPEPLRRSDYIELILAGGFPETRALAIRSRQRQYRDYIDAVVERDVADLTPVRKPDALRILIDQMAARTAQELNTSALSKLTKLQRVTVDQYLDILMRLSMIIKLGAWTSGEGRRELKN
;
A
#
# COMPACT_ATOMS: atom_id res chain seq x y z
N MET A 1 6.12 -16.21 -24.53
CA MET A 1 5.08 -15.89 -23.52
C MET A 1 4.70 -14.44 -23.76
N THR A 2 3.50 -14.17 -24.19
CA THR A 2 2.99 -12.82 -24.44
C THR A 2 2.73 -12.11 -23.10
N GLU A 3 2.93 -10.78 -23.03
CA GLU A 3 2.73 -9.96 -21.80
C GLU A 3 1.40 -10.20 -21.09
N GLN A 4 0.37 -10.66 -21.79
CA GLN A 4 -0.96 -10.97 -21.24
C GLN A 4 -1.03 -12.19 -20.32
N GLU A 5 -0.06 -13.12 -20.37
CA GLU A 5 -0.04 -14.29 -19.47
C GLU A 5 0.49 -13.99 -18.07
N THR A 6 1.10 -12.83 -17.85
CA THR A 6 1.79 -12.47 -16.60
C THR A 6 0.94 -11.61 -15.66
N TYR A 7 -0.15 -10.98 -16.15
CA TYR A 7 -1.02 -10.15 -15.33
C TYR A 7 -1.92 -10.99 -14.42
N LEU A 8 -1.82 -10.76 -13.12
CA LEU A 8 -2.66 -11.40 -12.11
C LEU A 8 -3.76 -10.42 -11.69
N PRO A 9 -5.04 -10.82 -11.76
CA PRO A 9 -6.16 -9.97 -11.37
C PRO A 9 -6.05 -9.60 -9.89
N ARG A 10 -6.42 -8.36 -9.57
CA ARG A 10 -6.37 -7.85 -8.20
C ARG A 10 -7.78 -7.80 -7.62
N HIS A 11 -7.93 -8.34 -6.41
CA HIS A 11 -9.21 -8.34 -5.71
C HIS A 11 -9.67 -6.91 -5.32
N LEU A 12 -8.76 -5.95 -5.34
CA LEU A 12 -9.06 -4.54 -5.07
C LEU A 12 -9.80 -3.82 -6.21
N ILE A 13 -9.88 -4.40 -7.42
CA ILE A 13 -10.46 -3.74 -8.61
C ILE A 13 -11.88 -3.24 -8.35
N PRO A 14 -12.84 -4.05 -7.86
CA PRO A 14 -14.22 -3.59 -7.65
C PRO A 14 -14.30 -2.41 -6.66
N GLU A 15 -13.49 -2.42 -5.61
CA GLU A 15 -13.43 -1.33 -4.63
C GLU A 15 -12.80 -0.06 -5.23
N LEU A 16 -11.84 -0.21 -6.13
CA LEU A 16 -11.20 0.90 -6.84
C LEU A 16 -12.17 1.54 -7.84
N GLU A 17 -12.95 0.76 -8.57
CA GLU A 17 -14.01 1.23 -9.47
C GLU A 17 -15.11 1.97 -8.71
N GLU A 18 -15.56 1.43 -7.58
CA GLU A 18 -16.51 2.11 -6.69
C GLU A 18 -15.94 3.44 -6.15
N ALA A 19 -14.65 3.45 -5.77
CA ALA A 19 -14.00 4.65 -5.28
C ALA A 19 -13.97 5.76 -6.34
N ILE A 20 -13.64 5.44 -7.59
CA ILE A 20 -13.66 6.38 -8.74
C ILE A 20 -15.07 6.93 -8.98
N ALA A 21 -16.09 6.09 -8.89
CA ALA A 21 -17.47 6.51 -9.10
C ALA A 21 -18.00 7.39 -7.95
N SER A 22 -17.45 7.29 -6.74
CA SER A 22 -17.97 7.96 -5.54
C SER A 22 -17.12 9.13 -5.04
N ALA A 23 -15.81 9.13 -5.23
CA ALA A 23 -14.89 10.17 -4.78
C ALA A 23 -14.37 11.03 -5.93
N ARG A 24 -13.97 12.28 -5.64
CA ARG A 24 -13.34 13.17 -6.63
C ARG A 24 -11.89 12.79 -6.89
N VAL A 25 -11.21 12.30 -5.85
CA VAL A 25 -9.82 11.87 -5.85
C VAL A 25 -9.74 10.47 -5.27
N VAL A 26 -9.03 9.57 -5.94
CA VAL A 26 -8.68 8.27 -5.39
C VAL A 26 -7.19 8.21 -5.17
N ASN A 27 -6.76 7.78 -3.97
CA ASN A 27 -5.37 7.63 -3.61
C ASN A 27 -5.06 6.15 -3.38
N LEU A 28 -4.28 5.55 -4.28
CA LEU A 28 -3.87 4.14 -4.21
C LEU A 28 -2.47 4.05 -3.60
N ILE A 29 -2.40 3.69 -2.33
CA ILE A 29 -1.13 3.51 -1.61
C ILE A 29 -0.75 2.03 -1.48
N GLY A 30 0.46 1.77 -1.06
CA GLY A 30 0.94 0.41 -0.77
C GLY A 30 2.44 0.27 -0.97
N PRO A 31 3.04 -0.85 -0.57
CA PRO A 31 4.47 -1.07 -0.68
C PRO A 31 5.00 -0.82 -2.10
N ARG A 32 6.28 -0.53 -2.25
CA ARG A 32 6.93 -0.50 -3.58
C ARG A 32 6.80 -1.87 -4.25
N GLN A 33 6.80 -1.91 -5.57
CA GLN A 33 6.82 -3.14 -6.39
C GLN A 33 5.60 -4.08 -6.20
N VAL A 34 4.49 -3.61 -5.63
CA VAL A 34 3.25 -4.42 -5.53
C VAL A 34 2.35 -4.32 -6.76
N GLY A 35 2.74 -3.49 -7.76
CA GLY A 35 2.00 -3.35 -9.01
C GLY A 35 0.96 -2.22 -9.03
N LYS A 36 1.11 -1.16 -8.21
CA LYS A 36 0.19 0.01 -8.21
C LYS A 36 0.11 0.65 -9.59
N THR A 37 1.26 1.03 -10.16
CA THR A 37 1.36 1.68 -11.48
C THR A 37 0.79 0.79 -12.58
N THR A 38 1.07 -0.52 -12.54
CA THR A 38 0.53 -1.50 -13.49
C THR A 38 -1.00 -1.54 -13.39
N LEU A 39 -1.54 -1.66 -12.17
CA LEU A 39 -2.98 -1.73 -11.94
C LEU A 39 -3.72 -0.49 -12.45
N VAL A 40 -3.22 0.72 -12.17
CA VAL A 40 -3.91 1.94 -12.61
C VAL A 40 -3.79 2.17 -14.12
N ARG A 41 -2.68 1.77 -14.74
CA ARG A 41 -2.53 1.84 -16.20
C ARG A 41 -3.43 0.86 -16.91
N ASP A 42 -3.59 -0.34 -16.40
CA ASP A 42 -4.46 -1.36 -16.97
C ASP A 42 -5.93 -0.96 -16.83
N LEU A 43 -6.35 -0.55 -15.64
CA LEU A 43 -7.75 -0.22 -15.36
C LEU A 43 -8.20 1.11 -15.98
N PHE A 44 -7.33 2.11 -16.03
CA PHE A 44 -7.63 3.46 -16.48
C PHE A 44 -6.81 3.86 -17.72
N GLY A 45 -6.58 2.93 -18.66
CA GLY A 45 -5.82 3.17 -19.89
C GLY A 45 -6.40 4.27 -20.80
N HIS A 46 -7.67 4.65 -20.60
CA HIS A 46 -8.31 5.79 -21.25
C HIS A 46 -7.98 7.15 -20.60
N GLY A 47 -7.38 7.14 -19.38
CA GLY A 47 -6.94 8.33 -18.68
C GLY A 47 -5.57 8.82 -19.17
N ARG A 48 -5.19 10.01 -18.69
CA ARG A 48 -3.83 10.54 -18.91
C ARG A 48 -2.94 10.19 -17.75
N PHE A 49 -1.83 9.54 -18.02
CA PHE A 49 -0.85 9.10 -17.03
C PHE A 49 0.43 9.92 -17.10
N PHE A 50 0.95 10.35 -15.95
CA PHE A 50 2.32 10.81 -15.80
C PHE A 50 2.90 10.42 -14.43
N THR A 51 4.23 10.44 -14.32
CA THR A 51 4.94 10.12 -13.09
C THR A 51 5.81 11.27 -12.64
N LEU A 52 5.82 11.54 -11.34
CA LEU A 52 6.71 12.51 -10.72
C LEU A 52 8.14 11.98 -10.50
N ASP A 53 8.44 10.75 -10.93
CA ASP A 53 9.82 10.29 -11.06
C ASP A 53 10.58 11.02 -12.17
N ASN A 54 9.86 11.58 -13.15
CA ASN A 54 10.45 12.43 -14.16
C ASN A 54 10.76 13.82 -13.56
N ALA A 55 12.06 14.14 -13.47
CA ALA A 55 12.52 15.39 -12.85
C ALA A 55 12.00 16.65 -13.56
N ALA A 56 11.83 16.64 -14.89
CA ALA A 56 11.30 17.76 -15.64
C ALA A 56 9.82 18.01 -15.35
N ILE A 57 9.03 16.93 -15.26
CA ILE A 57 7.61 17.01 -14.89
C ILE A 57 7.46 17.48 -13.45
N LEU A 58 8.26 16.93 -12.53
CA LEU A 58 8.26 17.34 -11.13
C LEU A 58 8.59 18.83 -10.97
N ALA A 59 9.60 19.32 -11.69
CA ALA A 59 9.96 20.72 -11.69
C ALA A 59 8.82 21.62 -12.23
N ALA A 60 8.18 21.23 -13.32
CA ALA A 60 7.06 21.97 -13.91
C ALA A 60 5.86 22.02 -12.93
N ILE A 61 5.50 20.88 -12.32
CA ILE A 61 4.43 20.79 -11.33
C ILE A 61 4.75 21.65 -10.09
N ASN A 62 5.99 21.65 -9.61
CA ASN A 62 6.36 22.48 -8.45
C ASN A 62 6.41 23.99 -8.77
N ALA A 63 6.66 24.36 -10.02
CA ALA A 63 6.66 25.78 -10.44
C ALA A 63 5.24 26.36 -10.57
N ASP A 64 4.30 25.60 -11.15
CA ASP A 64 2.90 25.99 -11.33
C ASP A 64 1.98 24.76 -11.22
N PRO A 65 1.66 24.29 -10.00
CA PRO A 65 0.90 23.07 -9.82
C PRO A 65 -0.50 23.12 -10.42
N GLU A 66 -1.20 24.23 -10.23
CA GLU A 66 -2.61 24.37 -10.66
C GLU A 66 -2.71 24.54 -12.19
N GLY A 67 -1.87 25.38 -12.80
CA GLY A 67 -1.85 25.57 -14.24
C GLY A 67 -1.44 24.31 -15.00
N GLN A 68 -0.42 23.58 -14.50
CA GLN A 68 0.01 22.33 -15.10
C GLN A 68 -1.08 21.25 -15.01
N LEU A 69 -1.70 21.07 -13.84
CA LEU A 69 -2.79 20.10 -13.70
C LEU A 69 -3.98 20.44 -14.59
N THR A 70 -4.39 21.71 -14.64
CA THR A 70 -5.49 22.18 -15.49
C THR A 70 -5.19 21.90 -16.97
N SER A 71 -3.96 22.20 -17.39
CA SER A 71 -3.50 21.91 -18.76
C SER A 71 -3.51 20.42 -19.07
N LEU A 72 -3.07 19.57 -18.13
CA LEU A 72 -3.07 18.13 -18.28
C LEU A 72 -4.48 17.52 -18.27
N MET A 73 -5.44 18.14 -17.61
CA MET A 73 -6.85 17.72 -17.61
C MET A 73 -7.60 18.16 -18.86
N ALA A 74 -7.10 19.14 -19.59
CA ALA A 74 -7.76 19.63 -20.80
C ALA A 74 -7.96 18.51 -21.83
N GLY A 75 -9.21 18.34 -22.26
CA GLY A 75 -9.59 17.32 -23.24
C GLY A 75 -9.75 15.89 -22.71
N LEU A 76 -9.61 15.66 -21.39
CA LEU A 76 -9.84 14.32 -20.82
C LEU A 76 -11.32 13.91 -20.72
N GLY A 77 -12.27 14.86 -20.76
CA GLY A 77 -13.67 14.57 -20.50
C GLY A 77 -13.87 13.95 -19.12
N ASP A 78 -14.45 12.75 -19.08
CA ASP A 78 -14.70 12.02 -17.84
C ASP A 78 -13.53 11.12 -17.41
N ALA A 79 -12.49 11.00 -18.23
CA ALA A 79 -11.34 10.16 -17.91
C ALA A 79 -10.48 10.78 -16.76
N PRO A 80 -9.88 9.95 -15.88
CA PRO A 80 -9.06 10.44 -14.79
C PRO A 80 -7.70 10.96 -15.25
N LEU A 81 -7.16 11.93 -14.49
CA LEU A 81 -5.74 12.25 -14.51
C LEU A 81 -5.02 11.38 -13.50
N ILE A 82 -4.09 10.54 -13.96
CA ILE A 82 -3.36 9.58 -13.15
C ILE A 82 -1.98 10.14 -12.84
N ILE A 83 -1.66 10.31 -11.56
CA ILE A 83 -0.41 10.87 -11.06
C ILE A 83 0.32 9.83 -10.24
N ASP A 84 1.40 9.28 -10.80
CA ASP A 84 2.23 8.29 -10.13
C ASP A 84 3.33 8.96 -9.30
N GLU A 85 3.70 8.34 -8.16
CA GLU A 85 4.64 8.86 -7.17
C GLU A 85 4.26 10.27 -6.65
N ALA A 86 2.96 10.48 -6.40
CA ALA A 86 2.37 11.76 -6.01
C ALA A 86 3.03 12.38 -4.76
N GLN A 87 3.67 11.56 -3.89
CA GLN A 87 4.37 12.04 -2.70
C GLN A 87 5.56 12.94 -2.99
N ARG A 88 6.06 12.98 -4.20
CA ARG A 88 7.23 13.79 -4.55
C ARG A 88 6.94 15.29 -4.62
N SER A 89 5.68 15.70 -4.67
CA SER A 89 5.29 17.10 -4.64
C SER A 89 4.35 17.40 -3.47
N SER A 90 4.83 18.15 -2.49
CA SER A 90 4.03 18.61 -1.35
C SER A 90 2.95 19.65 -1.75
N GLN A 91 3.13 20.33 -2.88
CA GLN A 91 2.21 21.36 -3.37
C GLN A 91 1.01 20.78 -4.13
N LEU A 92 1.13 19.52 -4.58
CA LEU A 92 0.14 18.85 -5.41
C LEU A 92 -1.25 18.77 -4.73
N ALA A 93 -1.30 18.44 -3.44
CA ALA A 93 -2.54 18.28 -2.72
C ALA A 93 -3.40 19.54 -2.65
N LEU A 94 -2.74 20.71 -2.46
CA LEU A 94 -3.44 21.98 -2.40
C LEU A 94 -3.99 22.39 -3.77
N ALA A 95 -3.23 22.16 -4.83
CA ALA A 95 -3.68 22.41 -6.21
C ALA A 95 -4.86 21.48 -6.58
N ILE A 96 -4.76 20.18 -6.30
CA ILE A 96 -5.86 19.22 -6.51
C ILE A 96 -7.10 19.67 -5.74
N LYS A 97 -6.97 20.09 -4.47
CA LYS A 97 -8.10 20.59 -3.67
C LYS A 97 -8.83 21.73 -4.39
N ARG A 98 -8.11 22.74 -4.87
CA ARG A 98 -8.72 23.88 -5.57
C ARG A 98 -9.47 23.46 -6.82
N ILE A 99 -8.89 22.57 -7.62
CA ILE A 99 -9.50 22.06 -8.84
C ILE A 99 -10.79 21.29 -8.53
N VAL A 100 -10.75 20.33 -7.57
CA VAL A 100 -11.92 19.51 -7.24
C VAL A 100 -12.98 20.24 -6.41
N ASP A 101 -12.69 21.41 -5.88
CA ASP A 101 -13.66 22.30 -5.24
C ASP A 101 -14.37 23.18 -6.28
N ALA A 102 -13.69 23.56 -7.35
CA ALA A 102 -14.26 24.29 -8.48
C ALA A 102 -15.15 23.38 -9.36
N ASP A 103 -14.68 22.17 -9.65
CA ASP A 103 -15.46 21.13 -10.36
C ASP A 103 -15.67 19.92 -9.44
N ARG A 104 -16.94 19.65 -9.09
CA ARG A 104 -17.32 18.57 -8.17
C ARG A 104 -17.47 17.19 -8.84
N ARG A 105 -17.06 17.04 -10.07
CA ARG A 105 -17.09 15.77 -10.80
C ARG A 105 -16.33 14.68 -10.03
N LYS A 106 -16.82 13.45 -10.08
CA LYS A 106 -16.16 12.27 -9.49
C LYS A 106 -15.08 11.74 -10.45
N GLY A 107 -14.14 10.99 -9.90
CA GLY A 107 -13.12 10.30 -10.69
C GLY A 107 -12.13 11.21 -11.40
N GLN A 108 -11.89 12.45 -10.94
CA GLN A 108 -11.00 13.37 -11.62
C GLN A 108 -9.53 12.98 -11.52
N PHE A 109 -9.11 12.49 -10.34
CA PHE A 109 -7.72 12.16 -10.07
C PHE A 109 -7.57 10.77 -9.50
N VAL A 110 -6.57 10.05 -10.00
CA VAL A 110 -6.04 8.82 -9.40
C VAL A 110 -4.59 9.07 -9.04
N LEU A 111 -4.27 9.03 -7.76
CA LEU A 111 -2.93 9.22 -7.23
C LEU A 111 -2.34 7.88 -6.83
N THR A 112 -1.07 7.64 -7.11
CA THR A 112 -0.36 6.47 -6.59
C THR A 112 0.87 6.89 -5.83
N GLY A 113 1.25 6.08 -4.82
CA GLY A 113 2.45 6.33 -4.02
C GLY A 113 2.82 5.18 -3.09
N SER A 114 4.09 5.15 -2.67
CA SER A 114 4.60 4.10 -1.77
C SER A 114 4.19 4.31 -0.31
N SER A 115 3.89 5.54 0.08
CA SER A 115 3.44 5.90 1.42
C SER A 115 2.19 6.78 1.34
N ASN A 116 1.51 6.96 2.45
CA ASN A 116 0.42 7.91 2.49
C ASN A 116 0.99 9.34 2.47
N VAL A 117 1.03 9.93 1.29
CA VAL A 117 1.58 11.27 1.01
C VAL A 117 0.90 12.36 1.81
N PHE A 118 -0.35 12.11 2.12
CA PHE A 118 -1.23 13.09 2.71
C PHE A 118 -1.37 12.91 4.23
N THR A 119 -0.33 12.36 4.89
CA THR A 119 -0.29 12.16 6.36
C THR A 119 0.19 13.37 7.15
N THR A 120 0.75 14.40 6.51
CA THR A 120 0.93 15.68 7.21
C THR A 120 -0.44 16.28 7.47
N ALA A 121 -0.70 16.74 8.69
CA ALA A 121 -2.01 17.22 9.13
C ALA A 121 -2.61 18.25 8.15
N ASP A 122 -1.80 19.16 7.64
CA ASP A 122 -2.22 20.21 6.71
C ASP A 122 -2.72 19.70 5.36
N VAL A 123 -2.18 18.57 4.90
CA VAL A 123 -2.51 17.97 3.60
C VAL A 123 -3.66 16.98 3.74
N ALA A 124 -3.72 16.22 4.83
CA ALA A 124 -4.83 15.32 5.13
C ALA A 124 -6.15 16.10 5.27
N ASP A 125 -6.12 17.25 5.97
CA ASP A 125 -7.29 18.14 6.11
C ASP A 125 -7.71 18.76 4.76
N SER A 126 -6.75 19.02 3.87
CA SER A 126 -7.05 19.68 2.59
C SER A 126 -7.94 18.86 1.67
N LEU A 127 -7.79 17.53 1.66
CA LEU A 127 -8.56 16.61 0.81
C LEU A 127 -9.61 15.79 1.60
N ALA A 128 -9.81 16.09 2.89
CA ALA A 128 -10.82 15.45 3.71
C ALA A 128 -12.21 15.54 3.05
N GLY A 129 -12.94 14.42 2.99
CA GLY A 129 -14.25 14.32 2.35
C GLY A 129 -14.26 14.38 0.81
N ARG A 130 -13.09 14.55 0.15
CA ARG A 130 -12.93 14.60 -1.30
C ARG A 130 -12.18 13.39 -1.85
N MET A 131 -11.35 12.77 -1.01
CA MET A 131 -10.44 11.68 -1.38
C MET A 131 -10.83 10.40 -0.67
N ARG A 132 -10.79 9.29 -1.42
CA ARG A 132 -10.84 7.92 -0.88
C ARG A 132 -9.46 7.29 -1.03
N THR A 133 -8.92 6.79 0.07
CA THR A 133 -7.62 6.10 0.08
C THR A 133 -7.84 4.60 0.12
N LEU A 134 -7.23 3.89 -0.84
CA LEU A 134 -7.21 2.44 -0.93
C LEU A 134 -5.79 1.94 -0.78
N LYS A 135 -5.62 0.73 -0.25
CA LYS A 135 -4.31 0.14 -0.04
C LYS A 135 -4.14 -1.14 -0.84
N LEU A 136 -3.21 -1.13 -1.78
CA LEU A 136 -2.82 -2.31 -2.54
C LEU A 136 -1.74 -3.07 -1.79
N TRP A 137 -2.08 -4.27 -1.34
CA TRP A 137 -1.16 -5.19 -0.70
C TRP A 137 -0.41 -6.04 -1.74
N PRO A 138 0.68 -6.74 -1.36
CA PRO A 138 1.22 -7.82 -2.18
C PRO A 138 0.13 -8.83 -2.54
N LEU A 139 0.35 -9.59 -3.62
CA LEU A 139 -0.61 -10.60 -4.08
C LEU A 139 -0.99 -11.58 -2.97
N SER A 140 -2.28 -11.76 -2.77
CA SER A 140 -2.82 -12.84 -1.94
C SER A 140 -2.68 -14.19 -2.64
N VAL A 141 -2.76 -15.29 -1.88
CA VAL A 141 -2.76 -16.64 -2.46
C VAL A 141 -3.95 -16.83 -3.41
N ALA A 142 -5.11 -16.24 -3.09
CA ALA A 142 -6.28 -16.30 -3.95
C ALA A 142 -6.05 -15.58 -5.29
N GLU A 143 -5.45 -14.38 -5.29
CA GLU A 143 -5.08 -13.67 -6.54
C GLU A 143 -4.05 -14.47 -7.35
N ILE A 144 -3.05 -15.07 -6.71
CA ILE A 144 -2.04 -15.92 -7.35
C ILE A 144 -2.68 -17.13 -8.03
N LYS A 145 -3.66 -17.76 -7.38
CA LYS A 145 -4.38 -18.92 -7.90
C LYS A 145 -5.58 -18.53 -8.80
N ARG A 146 -5.80 -17.25 -9.03
CA ARG A 146 -6.97 -16.72 -9.76
C ARG A 146 -8.30 -17.20 -9.16
N ALA A 147 -8.31 -17.42 -7.85
CA ALA A 147 -9.48 -17.82 -7.09
C ALA A 147 -10.29 -16.57 -6.67
N PRO A 148 -11.59 -16.69 -6.39
CA PRO A 148 -12.40 -15.58 -5.88
C PRO A 148 -11.91 -15.11 -4.50
N VAL A 149 -12.40 -13.94 -4.07
CA VAL A 149 -12.15 -13.42 -2.71
C VAL A 149 -12.62 -14.43 -1.68
N SER A 150 -11.80 -14.67 -0.64
CA SER A 150 -12.16 -15.56 0.45
C SER A 150 -13.39 -15.03 1.19
N ARG A 151 -14.39 -15.88 1.37
CA ARG A 151 -15.62 -15.62 2.13
C ARG A 151 -15.58 -16.21 3.54
N LEU A 152 -14.40 -16.53 4.06
CA LEU A 152 -14.22 -17.16 5.38
C LEU A 152 -14.89 -16.34 6.49
N ILE A 153 -14.71 -15.01 6.49
CA ILE A 153 -15.31 -14.15 7.52
C ILE A 153 -16.82 -14.12 7.38
N ASP A 154 -17.34 -13.92 6.15
CA ASP A 154 -18.78 -13.91 5.88
C ASP A 154 -19.42 -15.23 6.33
N TRP A 155 -18.73 -16.34 6.08
CA TRP A 155 -19.16 -17.65 6.53
C TRP A 155 -19.11 -17.78 8.06
N ALA A 156 -18.04 -17.36 8.71
CA ALA A 156 -17.84 -17.50 10.15
C ALA A 156 -18.86 -16.71 11.00
N ILE A 157 -19.43 -15.64 10.46
CA ILE A 157 -20.45 -14.83 11.14
C ILE A 157 -21.88 -15.29 10.87
N LYS A 158 -22.09 -16.32 10.04
CA LYS A 158 -23.42 -16.91 9.86
C LYS A 158 -23.92 -17.55 11.16
N ALA A 159 -25.24 -17.51 11.39
CA ALA A 159 -25.85 -18.12 12.57
C ALA A 159 -25.64 -19.65 12.63
N ASP A 160 -25.56 -20.29 11.46
CA ASP A 160 -25.36 -21.74 11.32
C ASP A 160 -24.34 -22.03 10.20
N PRO A 161 -23.02 -21.93 10.50
CA PRO A 161 -21.98 -22.12 9.51
C PRO A 161 -21.82 -23.60 9.13
N ASN A 162 -22.05 -23.91 7.85
CA ASN A 162 -21.84 -25.25 7.31
C ASN A 162 -20.41 -25.40 6.76
N LEU A 163 -19.58 -26.23 7.37
CA LEU A 163 -18.20 -26.50 6.93
C LEU A 163 -18.11 -27.03 5.50
N GLY A 164 -19.11 -27.77 5.03
CA GLY A 164 -19.17 -28.28 3.67
C GLY A 164 -19.21 -27.19 2.59
N GLU A 165 -19.71 -25.99 2.91
CA GLU A 165 -19.70 -24.84 2.00
C GLU A 165 -18.30 -24.28 1.76
N MET A 166 -17.36 -24.62 2.62
CA MET A 166 -15.97 -24.14 2.60
C MET A 166 -14.98 -25.20 2.09
N ALA A 167 -15.46 -26.39 1.71
CA ALA A 167 -14.59 -27.46 1.25
C ALA A 167 -13.81 -27.03 0.01
N ASP A 168 -12.49 -27.02 0.11
CA ASP A 168 -11.60 -26.88 -1.06
C ASP A 168 -11.50 -28.27 -1.73
N PRO A 169 -11.87 -28.41 -3.01
CA PRO A 169 -11.75 -29.68 -3.72
C PRO A 169 -10.28 -30.14 -3.86
N GLU A 170 -9.33 -29.22 -3.75
CA GLU A 170 -7.89 -29.51 -3.82
C GLU A 170 -7.16 -28.98 -2.57
N PRO A 171 -7.15 -29.74 -1.46
CA PRO A 171 -6.48 -29.29 -0.25
C PRO A 171 -4.98 -29.18 -0.45
N LEU A 172 -4.41 -28.04 -0.05
CA LEU A 172 -2.98 -27.78 -0.10
C LEU A 172 -2.23 -28.66 0.91
N ARG A 173 -1.10 -29.22 0.50
CA ARG A 173 -0.17 -29.90 1.40
C ARG A 173 0.69 -28.89 2.15
N ARG A 174 1.30 -29.30 3.25
CA ARG A 174 2.23 -28.46 4.02
C ARG A 174 3.37 -27.90 3.15
N SER A 175 3.89 -28.70 2.20
CA SER A 175 4.91 -28.28 1.24
C SER A 175 4.44 -27.07 0.41
N ASP A 176 3.19 -27.10 -0.04
CA ASP A 176 2.63 -26.07 -0.91
C ASP A 176 2.49 -24.72 -0.15
N TYR A 177 2.08 -24.79 1.14
CA TYR A 177 2.09 -23.62 2.01
C TYR A 177 3.49 -23.05 2.21
N ILE A 178 4.50 -23.90 2.42
CA ILE A 178 5.90 -23.46 2.59
C ILE A 178 6.39 -22.78 1.29
N GLU A 179 6.10 -23.36 0.13
CA GLU A 179 6.46 -22.75 -1.16
C GLU A 179 5.79 -21.40 -1.37
N LEU A 180 4.49 -21.29 -1.07
CA LEU A 180 3.75 -20.02 -1.17
C LEU A 180 4.32 -18.96 -0.24
N ILE A 181 4.65 -19.31 1.01
CA ILE A 181 5.26 -18.40 1.98
C ILE A 181 6.64 -17.93 1.50
N LEU A 182 7.49 -18.86 1.02
CA LEU A 182 8.83 -18.54 0.52
C LEU A 182 8.80 -17.76 -0.80
N ALA A 183 7.77 -17.94 -1.62
CA ALA A 183 7.58 -17.16 -2.83
C ALA A 183 7.14 -15.73 -2.55
N GLY A 184 6.30 -15.54 -1.52
CA GLY A 184 5.73 -14.25 -1.17
C GLY A 184 4.73 -13.73 -2.21
N GLY A 185 4.29 -12.49 -2.01
CA GLY A 185 3.25 -11.84 -2.83
C GLY A 185 3.74 -10.70 -3.74
N PHE A 186 5.04 -10.42 -3.81
CA PHE A 186 5.56 -9.40 -4.73
C PHE A 186 5.61 -9.94 -6.16
N PRO A 187 4.88 -9.34 -7.13
CA PRO A 187 4.67 -9.92 -8.46
C PRO A 187 5.95 -10.34 -9.18
N GLU A 188 6.92 -9.44 -9.30
CA GLU A 188 8.18 -9.70 -9.99
C GLU A 188 9.09 -10.66 -9.21
N THR A 189 9.18 -10.46 -7.88
CA THR A 189 10.10 -11.24 -7.03
C THR A 189 9.69 -12.71 -6.95
N ARG A 190 8.39 -13.00 -6.90
CA ARG A 190 7.90 -14.39 -6.80
C ARG A 190 8.22 -15.26 -8.02
N ALA A 191 8.35 -14.65 -9.19
CA ALA A 191 8.70 -15.35 -10.43
C ALA A 191 10.17 -15.80 -10.48
N LEU A 192 11.03 -15.30 -9.58
CA LEU A 192 12.45 -15.58 -9.55
C LEU A 192 12.77 -16.95 -8.93
N ALA A 193 13.91 -17.53 -9.31
CA ALA A 193 14.48 -18.67 -8.63
C ALA A 193 14.85 -18.31 -7.17
N ILE A 194 14.84 -19.30 -6.26
CA ILE A 194 14.98 -19.10 -4.81
C ILE A 194 16.17 -18.20 -4.44
N ARG A 195 17.37 -18.42 -4.98
CA ARG A 195 18.56 -17.61 -4.66
C ARG A 195 18.43 -16.16 -5.12
N SER A 196 17.87 -15.93 -6.32
CA SER A 196 17.64 -14.58 -6.86
C SER A 196 16.56 -13.85 -6.06
N ARG A 197 15.50 -14.56 -5.67
CA ARG A 197 14.43 -14.06 -4.82
C ARG A 197 14.93 -13.60 -3.46
N GLN A 198 15.78 -14.40 -2.80
CA GLN A 198 16.38 -14.03 -1.50
C GLN A 198 17.25 -12.78 -1.62
N ARG A 199 18.01 -12.64 -2.72
CA ARG A 199 18.79 -11.43 -2.99
C ARG A 199 17.87 -10.23 -3.20
N GLN A 200 16.85 -10.36 -4.03
CA GLN A 200 15.89 -9.30 -4.32
C GLN A 200 15.18 -8.78 -3.06
N TYR A 201 14.81 -9.67 -2.12
CA TYR A 201 14.22 -9.24 -0.85
C TYR A 201 15.22 -8.49 0.05
N ARG A 202 16.49 -8.86 0.06
CA ARG A 202 17.54 -8.10 0.78
C ARG A 202 17.72 -6.72 0.18
N ASP A 203 17.87 -6.65 -1.13
CA ASP A 203 18.02 -5.39 -1.86
C ASP A 203 16.79 -4.48 -1.64
N TYR A 204 15.59 -5.08 -1.58
CA TYR A 204 14.36 -4.35 -1.25
C TYR A 204 14.40 -3.76 0.17
N ILE A 205 14.79 -4.53 1.18
CA ILE A 205 14.91 -4.06 2.57
C ILE A 205 15.95 -2.93 2.65
N ASP A 206 17.10 -3.09 2.00
CA ASP A 206 18.15 -2.09 1.96
C ASP A 206 17.65 -0.78 1.31
N ALA A 207 16.95 -0.88 0.19
CA ALA A 207 16.36 0.29 -0.46
C ALA A 207 15.31 1.00 0.41
N VAL A 208 14.47 0.25 1.13
CA VAL A 208 13.50 0.82 2.06
C VAL A 208 14.18 1.55 3.22
N VAL A 209 15.21 0.92 3.81
CA VAL A 209 15.95 1.52 4.94
C VAL A 209 16.72 2.77 4.51
N GLU A 210 17.37 2.74 3.34
CA GLU A 210 18.26 3.80 2.88
C GLU A 210 17.53 4.98 2.24
N ARG A 211 16.35 4.74 1.65
CA ARG A 211 15.59 5.78 0.94
C ARG A 211 14.30 6.12 1.66
N ASP A 212 13.37 5.15 1.77
CA ASP A 212 12.00 5.45 2.19
C ASP A 212 11.90 5.85 3.65
N VAL A 213 12.72 5.23 4.52
CA VAL A 213 12.78 5.62 5.93
C VAL A 213 13.52 6.94 6.08
N ALA A 214 14.60 7.16 5.32
CA ALA A 214 15.37 8.40 5.35
C ALA A 214 14.54 9.62 4.90
N ASP A 215 13.64 9.44 3.93
CA ASP A 215 12.71 10.47 3.47
C ASP A 215 11.68 10.86 4.55
N LEU A 216 11.35 9.95 5.46
CA LEU A 216 10.36 10.20 6.54
C LEU A 216 10.98 10.71 7.83
N THR A 217 12.21 10.31 8.14
CA THR A 217 12.92 10.71 9.36
C THR A 217 14.42 10.50 9.24
N PRO A 218 15.25 11.36 9.87
CA PRO A 218 16.68 11.11 9.95
C PRO A 218 16.97 9.83 10.73
N VAL A 219 17.45 8.78 10.05
CA VAL A 219 17.81 7.52 10.67
C VAL A 219 19.18 7.65 11.32
N ARG A 220 19.21 7.72 12.65
CA ARG A 220 20.48 7.83 13.40
C ARG A 220 21.23 6.50 13.52
N LYS A 221 20.54 5.36 13.40
CA LYS A 221 21.10 4.01 13.56
C LYS A 221 20.48 3.03 12.54
N PRO A 222 20.92 3.03 11.27
CA PRO A 222 20.38 2.14 10.24
C PRO A 222 20.49 0.65 10.58
N ASP A 223 21.61 0.24 11.18
CA ASP A 223 21.82 -1.16 11.56
C ASP A 223 20.83 -1.64 12.63
N ALA A 224 20.50 -0.77 13.60
CA ALA A 224 19.50 -1.10 14.60
C ALA A 224 18.08 -1.21 14.00
N LEU A 225 17.78 -0.44 12.97
CA LEU A 225 16.54 -0.58 12.21
C LEU A 225 16.51 -1.90 11.44
N ARG A 226 17.60 -2.32 10.82
CA ARG A 226 17.67 -3.65 10.16
C ARG A 226 17.44 -4.78 11.15
N ILE A 227 18.11 -4.72 12.33
CA ILE A 227 17.86 -5.69 13.41
C ILE A 227 16.39 -5.67 13.84
N LEU A 228 15.75 -4.51 13.92
CA LEU A 228 14.33 -4.40 14.26
C LEU A 228 13.46 -5.10 13.21
N ILE A 229 13.73 -4.90 11.93
CA ILE A 229 13.01 -5.56 10.81
C ILE A 229 13.14 -7.09 10.92
N ASP A 230 14.36 -7.59 11.13
CA ASP A 230 14.60 -9.04 11.29
C ASP A 230 13.85 -9.60 12.52
N GLN A 231 13.85 -8.87 13.62
CA GLN A 231 13.14 -9.27 14.84
C GLN A 231 11.62 -9.26 14.63
N MET A 232 11.07 -8.31 13.87
CA MET A 232 9.65 -8.27 13.53
C MET A 232 9.27 -9.42 12.59
N ALA A 233 10.11 -9.73 11.59
CA ALA A 233 9.90 -10.87 10.71
C ALA A 233 9.86 -12.20 11.48
N ALA A 234 10.81 -12.40 12.41
CA ALA A 234 10.88 -13.60 13.25
C ALA A 234 9.70 -13.73 14.23
N ARG A 235 9.00 -12.64 14.53
CA ARG A 235 7.85 -12.58 15.45
C ARG A 235 6.51 -12.35 14.75
N THR A 236 6.43 -12.62 13.47
CA THR A 236 5.17 -12.53 12.73
C THR A 236 4.07 -13.34 13.44
N ALA A 237 2.88 -12.75 13.58
CA ALA A 237 1.72 -13.31 14.28
C ALA A 237 1.92 -13.58 15.79
N GLN A 238 2.87 -12.88 16.43
CA GLN A 238 3.08 -12.92 17.87
C GLN A 238 2.70 -11.58 18.53
N GLU A 239 2.58 -11.60 19.86
CA GLU A 239 2.36 -10.39 20.64
C GLU A 239 3.55 -9.43 20.52
N LEU A 240 3.23 -8.15 20.32
CA LEU A 240 4.23 -7.09 20.23
C LEU A 240 4.76 -6.73 21.62
N ASN A 241 6.04 -6.99 21.87
CA ASN A 241 6.74 -6.58 23.09
C ASN A 241 7.84 -5.57 22.77
N THR A 242 7.51 -4.28 22.84
CA THR A 242 8.44 -3.19 22.54
C THR A 242 9.61 -3.11 23.53
N SER A 243 9.43 -3.54 24.79
CA SER A 243 10.50 -3.60 25.79
C SER A 243 11.55 -4.68 25.44
N ALA A 244 11.12 -5.84 24.94
CA ALA A 244 12.03 -6.88 24.48
C ALA A 244 12.78 -6.42 23.21
N LEU A 245 12.09 -5.77 22.28
CA LEU A 245 12.70 -5.20 21.07
C LEU A 245 13.74 -4.12 21.40
N SER A 246 13.44 -3.24 22.35
CA SER A 246 14.37 -2.20 22.85
C SER A 246 15.68 -2.81 23.35
N LYS A 247 15.62 -3.88 24.13
CA LYS A 247 16.82 -4.59 24.64
C LYS A 247 17.63 -5.22 23.50
N LEU A 248 16.97 -5.85 22.52
CA LEU A 248 17.63 -6.55 21.40
C LEU A 248 18.29 -5.56 20.43
N THR A 249 17.61 -4.47 20.11
CA THR A 249 18.10 -3.45 19.17
C THR A 249 19.03 -2.43 19.80
N LYS A 250 19.14 -2.41 21.15
CA LYS A 250 19.83 -1.37 21.92
C LYS A 250 19.34 0.05 21.62
N LEU A 251 18.07 0.17 21.24
CA LEU A 251 17.37 1.43 21.03
C LEU A 251 16.53 1.79 22.27
N GLN A 252 16.32 3.07 22.49
CA GLN A 252 15.31 3.51 23.47
C GLN A 252 13.91 3.09 23.01
N ARG A 253 13.00 2.79 23.94
CA ARG A 253 11.64 2.36 23.63
C ARG A 253 10.91 3.34 22.70
N VAL A 254 11.03 4.63 22.97
CA VAL A 254 10.44 5.68 22.13
C VAL A 254 10.94 5.60 20.68
N THR A 255 12.22 5.31 20.46
CA THR A 255 12.79 5.14 19.13
C THR A 255 12.28 3.85 18.45
N VAL A 256 12.10 2.76 19.22
CA VAL A 256 11.48 1.53 18.70
C VAL A 256 10.06 1.81 18.24
N ASP A 257 9.25 2.48 19.08
CA ASP A 257 7.86 2.83 18.74
C ASP A 257 7.81 3.71 17.47
N GLN A 258 8.67 4.73 17.34
CA GLN A 258 8.80 5.56 16.14
C GLN A 258 9.16 4.74 14.89
N TYR A 259 10.12 3.81 14.98
CA TYR A 259 10.50 2.96 13.86
C TYR A 259 9.39 1.99 13.47
N LEU A 260 8.65 1.44 14.45
CA LEU A 260 7.48 0.61 14.16
C LEU A 260 6.39 1.40 13.42
N ASP A 261 6.13 2.65 13.83
CA ASP A 261 5.18 3.52 13.13
C ASP A 261 5.60 3.80 11.69
N ILE A 262 6.89 4.03 11.44
CA ILE A 262 7.43 4.21 10.09
C ILE A 262 7.26 2.94 9.26
N LEU A 263 7.61 1.76 9.81
CA LEU A 263 7.45 0.49 9.12
C LEU A 263 5.97 0.19 8.79
N MET A 264 5.03 0.57 9.67
CA MET A 264 3.59 0.50 9.40
C MET A 264 3.17 1.45 8.26
N ARG A 265 3.66 2.69 8.25
CA ARG A 265 3.41 3.65 7.16
C ARG A 265 3.95 3.16 5.82
N LEU A 266 5.12 2.54 5.81
CA LEU A 266 5.71 1.91 4.62
C LEU A 266 5.07 0.57 4.26
N SER A 267 4.09 0.12 5.05
CA SER A 267 3.37 -1.15 4.83
C SER A 267 4.25 -2.40 4.93
N MET A 268 5.37 -2.32 5.63
CA MET A 268 6.24 -3.47 5.90
C MET A 268 5.70 -4.36 7.02
N ILE A 269 4.99 -3.76 7.98
CA ILE A 269 4.34 -4.47 9.08
C ILE A 269 2.88 -4.05 9.22
N ILE A 270 2.08 -4.94 9.80
CA ILE A 270 0.69 -4.68 10.15
C ILE A 270 0.54 -4.95 11.65
N LYS A 271 0.03 -3.97 12.39
CA LYS A 271 -0.33 -4.15 13.79
C LYS A 271 -1.83 -4.48 13.88
N LEU A 272 -2.14 -5.66 14.38
CA LEU A 272 -3.52 -6.04 14.72
C LEU A 272 -3.80 -5.60 16.16
N GLY A 273 -4.84 -4.79 16.33
CA GLY A 273 -5.30 -4.42 17.66
C GLY A 273 -5.93 -5.62 18.38
N ALA A 274 -5.88 -5.63 19.72
CA ALA A 274 -6.63 -6.61 20.50
C ALA A 274 -8.12 -6.46 20.21
N TRP A 275 -8.81 -7.60 20.02
CA TRP A 275 -10.26 -7.59 19.91
C TRP A 275 -10.88 -7.28 21.28
N THR A 276 -11.77 -6.29 21.34
CA THR A 276 -12.55 -5.97 22.53
C THR A 276 -14.02 -5.99 22.19
N SER A 277 -14.84 -6.71 22.96
CA SER A 277 -16.29 -6.63 22.85
C SER A 277 -16.75 -5.20 23.21
N GLY A 278 -17.53 -4.58 22.35
CA GLY A 278 -17.80 -3.13 22.19
C GLY A 278 -18.26 -2.28 23.37
N GLU A 279 -18.27 -2.74 24.62
CA GLU A 279 -18.66 -1.95 25.80
C GLU A 279 -17.49 -1.49 26.68
N GLY A 280 -16.28 -1.72 26.29
CA GLY A 280 -15.10 -1.36 27.08
C GLY A 280 -13.88 -1.06 26.24
N ARG A 281 -13.82 0.07 25.53
CA ARG A 281 -12.54 0.65 25.10
C ARG A 281 -11.73 1.08 26.33
N ARG A 282 -11.31 0.13 27.13
CA ARG A 282 -10.11 0.32 27.92
C ARG A 282 -8.94 0.12 26.96
N GLU A 283 -8.30 1.23 26.58
CA GLU A 283 -6.93 1.17 26.05
C GLU A 283 -6.15 0.30 27.02
N LEU A 284 -5.91 -0.96 26.63
CA LEU A 284 -4.92 -1.76 27.34
C LEU A 284 -3.62 -0.99 27.16
N LYS A 285 -3.17 -0.31 28.21
CA LYS A 285 -1.84 0.28 28.30
C LYS A 285 -0.85 -0.85 28.09
N ASN A 286 -0.24 -0.88 26.90
CA ASN A 286 0.93 -1.69 26.61
C ASN A 286 2.14 -1.12 27.34
#